data_7974b1a30144ef27df908f961d438fd0
#
_entry.id   7974b1a30144ef27df908f961d438fd0
#
_cell.length_a   1.000
_cell.length_b   1.000
_cell.length_c   1.000
_cell.angle_alpha   90.00
_cell.angle_beta   90.00
_cell.angle_gamma   90.00
#
_symmetry.space_group_name_H-M   'P 1'
#
loop_
_entity.id
_entity.type
_entity.pdbx_description
1 polymer ?
#
loop_
_entity_poly.entity_id
_entity_poly.type
_entity_poly.pdbx_seq_one_letter_code
_entity_poly.pdbx_strand_id
1 'polypeptide(L)'
;MSDTKQAGFATRAIHAGYDPHSHQGSLVPPVYMTSTFAFPDAQTGGERFAGHDAGFVYTRLGNPTLALLETRLATLEGTEAALVTGSGMGAIAATLWTLLSPGQEIIVDQTLYGCTFALLHHGLARFGVKITHVDLTNPKALPAAIGPDTAIVYFETPANPNMRLIDIAAVSAIARHAGAVTVVDNTYGASVIQRPAEMGANLVVHSATKYLGGHGDLTAGAVLGTSDMVAAIRATGLKDMTGAVLSPFDASQILRGLKTLELRMARHCSTAAAIAQLLEQHPAVHTVMYPGLDSNPSHDLAQRQMTGGYGGMVAFELHGGMSAGLAFINALRLVTCAVSLGDPETLVQHPASMTHSTYTPEERAEHGISDGLIRISAGLETPVDILDDICQALDHTRVSRNRKPAGTFTCRRVL
;
A
#
# COMPACT_ATOMS: atom_id res chain seq x y z
N MET A 1 17.86 16.51 -20.48
CA MET A 1 16.93 15.49 -20.96
C MET A 1 15.59 16.13 -21.26
N SER A 2 14.96 15.79 -22.40
CA SER A 2 13.60 16.20 -22.73
C SER A 2 12.65 15.88 -21.58
N ASP A 3 11.65 16.72 -21.39
CA ASP A 3 10.63 16.64 -20.35
C ASP A 3 9.98 15.23 -20.28
N THR A 4 10.46 14.38 -19.38
CA THR A 4 9.94 13.03 -19.17
C THR A 4 8.54 13.04 -18.53
N LYS A 5 8.01 14.20 -18.14
CA LYS A 5 6.69 14.33 -17.49
C LYS A 5 5.54 13.83 -18.37
N GLN A 6 5.66 13.98 -19.69
CA GLN A 6 4.65 13.50 -20.65
C GLN A 6 4.89 12.07 -21.15
N ALA A 7 6.00 11.45 -20.76
CA ALA A 7 6.33 10.08 -21.16
C ALA A 7 5.43 9.05 -20.46
N GLY A 8 5.30 7.86 -21.04
CA GLY A 8 4.59 6.72 -20.45
C GLY A 8 5.18 6.30 -19.09
N PHE A 9 4.40 5.57 -18.30
CA PHE A 9 4.73 5.20 -16.93
C PHE A 9 6.10 4.49 -16.82
N ALA A 10 6.34 3.44 -17.63
CA ALA A 10 7.60 2.69 -17.62
C ALA A 10 8.81 3.59 -17.95
N THR A 11 8.68 4.50 -18.92
CA THR A 11 9.74 5.46 -19.26
C THR A 11 10.07 6.37 -18.08
N ARG A 12 9.05 6.89 -17.39
CA ARG A 12 9.22 7.71 -16.19
C ARG A 12 9.85 6.91 -15.05
N ALA A 13 9.43 5.67 -14.83
CA ALA A 13 9.98 4.78 -13.82
C ALA A 13 11.47 4.48 -14.02
N ILE A 14 11.95 4.49 -15.26
CA ILE A 14 13.35 4.23 -15.61
C ILE A 14 14.19 5.51 -15.57
N HIS A 15 13.67 6.62 -16.10
CA HIS A 15 14.48 7.80 -16.45
C HIS A 15 14.24 9.04 -15.59
N ALA A 16 13.09 9.17 -14.91
CA ALA A 16 12.78 10.41 -14.20
C ALA A 16 13.84 10.75 -13.13
N GLY A 17 14.28 12.01 -13.14
CA GLY A 17 15.17 12.57 -12.15
C GLY A 17 16.64 12.18 -12.27
N TYR A 18 17.08 11.44 -13.29
CA TYR A 18 18.46 10.99 -13.43
C TYR A 18 19.07 11.36 -14.79
N ASP A 19 20.25 11.98 -14.74
CA ASP A 19 21.08 12.27 -15.91
C ASP A 19 22.45 11.56 -15.77
N PRO A 20 22.73 10.51 -16.56
CA PRO A 20 24.01 9.83 -16.54
C PRO A 20 25.21 10.72 -16.81
N HIS A 21 25.06 11.78 -17.61
CA HIS A 21 26.18 12.69 -17.93
C HIS A 21 26.68 13.45 -16.72
N SER A 22 25.83 13.72 -15.74
CA SER A 22 26.23 14.31 -14.46
C SER A 22 26.96 13.34 -13.53
N HIS A 23 27.07 12.05 -13.92
CA HIS A 23 27.63 10.96 -13.10
C HIS A 23 28.60 10.07 -13.90
N GLN A 24 29.55 10.68 -14.60
CA GLN A 24 30.61 9.98 -15.36
C GLN A 24 30.04 9.00 -16.42
N GLY A 25 28.84 9.21 -16.92
CA GLY A 25 28.16 8.33 -17.89
C GLY A 25 27.56 7.06 -17.26
N SER A 26 27.55 6.90 -15.96
CA SER A 26 26.97 5.73 -15.29
C SER A 26 25.47 5.63 -15.55
N LEU A 27 24.99 4.50 -16.10
CA LEU A 27 23.56 4.23 -16.29
C LEU A 27 22.85 3.88 -14.99
N VAL A 28 23.58 3.41 -13.98
CA VAL A 28 23.05 3.14 -12.63
C VAL A 28 23.43 4.31 -11.74
N PRO A 29 22.45 4.93 -11.04
CA PRO A 29 22.75 6.02 -10.13
C PRO A 29 23.76 5.61 -9.05
N PRO A 30 24.76 6.46 -8.73
CA PRO A 30 25.65 6.23 -7.59
C PRO A 30 24.86 6.17 -6.26
N VAL A 31 25.32 5.32 -5.35
CA VAL A 31 24.74 5.23 -4.01
C VAL A 31 25.63 6.01 -3.02
N TYR A 32 25.07 7.04 -2.42
CA TYR A 32 25.78 7.90 -1.46
C TYR A 32 25.66 7.33 -0.04
N MET A 33 26.51 6.35 0.27
CA MET A 33 26.58 5.68 1.58
C MET A 33 27.32 6.53 2.61
N THR A 34 26.70 7.65 3.00
CA THR A 34 27.27 8.55 4.02
C THR A 34 26.18 9.08 4.94
N SER A 35 26.52 9.31 6.20
CA SER A 35 25.63 10.01 7.15
C SER A 35 25.81 11.53 7.07
N THR A 36 26.99 12.03 6.71
CA THR A 36 27.40 13.43 6.86
C THR A 36 28.00 13.95 5.57
N PHE A 37 27.73 15.21 5.26
CA PHE A 37 28.28 15.91 4.10
C PHE A 37 29.17 17.07 4.57
N ALA A 38 30.36 17.20 3.98
CA ALA A 38 31.28 18.27 4.28
C ALA A 38 30.81 19.62 3.70
N PHE A 39 31.10 20.70 4.40
CA PHE A 39 30.89 22.07 3.93
C PHE A 39 32.19 22.68 3.47
N PRO A 40 32.18 23.56 2.45
CA PRO A 40 33.37 24.32 2.06
C PRO A 40 33.89 25.22 3.19
N ASP A 41 32.96 25.81 3.95
CA ASP A 41 33.22 26.70 5.08
C ASP A 41 32.04 26.74 6.06
N ALA A 42 32.21 27.40 7.21
CA ALA A 42 31.19 27.49 8.25
C ALA A 42 29.97 28.32 7.82
N GLN A 43 30.15 29.33 6.96
CA GLN A 43 29.05 30.15 6.47
C GLN A 43 28.13 29.34 5.59
N THR A 44 28.66 28.59 4.61
CA THR A 44 27.89 27.65 3.76
C THR A 44 27.16 26.61 4.61
N GLY A 45 27.81 26.12 5.68
CA GLY A 45 27.13 25.20 6.62
C GLY A 45 25.91 25.84 7.26
N GLY A 46 26.05 27.10 7.73
CA GLY A 46 24.92 27.85 8.30
C GLY A 46 23.79 28.11 7.32
N GLU A 47 24.08 28.48 6.07
CA GLU A 47 23.10 28.72 5.02
C GLU A 47 22.31 27.42 4.67
N ARG A 48 22.99 26.25 4.63
CA ARG A 48 22.34 24.97 4.44
C ARG A 48 21.38 24.58 5.57
N PHE A 49 21.80 24.80 6.83
CA PHE A 49 20.93 24.60 7.98
C PHE A 49 19.72 25.54 7.99
N ALA A 50 19.91 26.78 7.52
CA ALA A 50 18.85 27.79 7.38
C ALA A 50 17.90 27.49 6.18
N GLY A 51 18.27 26.59 5.29
CA GLY A 51 17.48 26.27 4.06
C GLY A 51 17.71 27.26 2.91
N HIS A 52 18.73 28.13 2.99
CA HIS A 52 19.05 29.09 1.96
C HIS A 52 20.00 28.55 0.88
N ASP A 53 20.68 27.41 1.15
CA ASP A 53 21.48 26.63 0.19
C ASP A 53 20.90 25.21 0.09
N ALA A 54 20.69 24.74 -1.12
CA ALA A 54 20.05 23.44 -1.41
C ALA A 54 20.98 22.22 -1.22
N GLY A 55 22.19 22.40 -0.65
CA GLY A 55 23.14 21.32 -0.43
C GLY A 55 22.75 20.37 0.70
N PHE A 56 23.32 19.17 0.68
CA PHE A 56 23.08 18.17 1.71
C PHE A 56 23.91 18.45 2.97
N VAL A 57 23.35 18.10 4.13
CA VAL A 57 23.94 18.32 5.46
C VAL A 57 24.17 16.98 6.16
N TYR A 58 23.12 16.21 6.33
CA TYR A 58 23.07 14.96 7.05
C TYR A 58 21.97 14.07 6.48
N THR A 59 22.22 12.77 6.32
CA THR A 59 21.31 11.87 5.59
C THR A 59 19.89 11.81 6.17
N ARG A 60 19.70 12.03 7.49
CA ARG A 60 18.35 12.14 8.08
C ARG A 60 17.56 13.33 7.53
N LEU A 61 18.23 14.38 7.06
CA LEU A 61 17.59 15.56 6.47
C LEU A 61 17.44 15.45 4.96
N GLY A 62 18.37 14.75 4.31
CA GLY A 62 18.39 14.51 2.88
C GLY A 62 19.69 13.84 2.43
N ASN A 63 19.60 13.09 1.32
CA ASN A 63 20.72 12.37 0.71
C ASN A 63 20.48 12.29 -0.81
N PRO A 64 21.50 12.40 -1.67
CA PRO A 64 21.31 12.40 -3.11
C PRO A 64 20.59 11.15 -3.65
N THR A 65 20.85 9.97 -3.07
CA THR A 65 20.17 8.72 -3.48
C THR A 65 18.70 8.73 -3.09
N LEU A 66 18.36 9.23 -1.89
CA LEU A 66 16.99 9.38 -1.43
C LEU A 66 16.25 10.41 -2.28
N ALA A 67 16.88 11.57 -2.54
CA ALA A 67 16.30 12.64 -3.34
C ALA A 67 15.93 12.17 -4.78
N LEU A 68 16.78 11.33 -5.39
CA LEU A 68 16.46 10.72 -6.68
C LEU A 68 15.23 9.80 -6.58
N LEU A 69 15.16 8.96 -5.55
CA LEU A 69 14.01 8.09 -5.32
C LEU A 69 12.73 8.91 -5.11
N GLU A 70 12.79 9.95 -4.28
CA GLU A 70 11.68 10.87 -4.01
C GLU A 70 11.18 11.55 -5.29
N THR A 71 12.10 12.08 -6.10
CA THR A 71 11.76 12.68 -7.41
C THR A 71 11.05 11.68 -8.32
N ARG A 72 11.53 10.44 -8.36
CA ARG A 72 10.93 9.40 -9.19
C ARG A 72 9.55 9.00 -8.71
N LEU A 73 9.37 8.78 -7.41
CA LEU A 73 8.08 8.45 -6.82
C LEU A 73 7.06 9.57 -7.03
N ALA A 74 7.44 10.83 -6.79
CA ALA A 74 6.57 11.98 -7.05
C ALA A 74 6.12 12.04 -8.52
N THR A 75 7.05 11.79 -9.45
CA THR A 75 6.76 11.75 -10.90
C THR A 75 5.78 10.62 -11.26
N LEU A 76 5.89 9.46 -10.62
CA LEU A 76 5.01 8.31 -10.90
C LEU A 76 3.61 8.49 -10.31
N GLU A 77 3.50 9.07 -9.11
CA GLU A 77 2.22 9.34 -8.46
C GLU A 77 1.51 10.58 -9.02
N GLY A 78 2.24 11.47 -9.70
CA GLY A 78 1.70 12.73 -10.23
C GLY A 78 1.63 13.84 -9.17
N THR A 79 2.54 13.82 -8.17
CA THR A 79 2.63 14.82 -7.11
C THR A 79 3.81 15.76 -7.32
N GLU A 80 3.85 16.86 -6.55
CA GLU A 80 4.95 17.83 -6.60
C GLU A 80 6.22 17.32 -5.93
N ALA A 81 6.07 16.59 -4.81
CA ALA A 81 7.16 16.10 -3.98
C ALA A 81 6.85 14.76 -3.35
N ALA A 82 7.90 14.09 -2.86
CA ALA A 82 7.84 12.89 -2.04
C ALA A 82 8.86 12.96 -0.90
N LEU A 83 8.60 12.18 0.15
CA LEU A 83 9.48 11.89 1.26
C LEU A 83 9.57 10.38 1.43
N VAL A 84 10.76 9.80 1.50
CA VAL A 84 10.94 8.38 1.78
C VAL A 84 11.37 8.14 3.24
N THR A 85 10.90 7.01 3.79
CA THR A 85 11.09 6.62 5.19
C THR A 85 11.49 5.15 5.30
N GLY A 86 12.05 4.74 6.43
CA GLY A 86 12.51 3.37 6.69
C GLY A 86 11.39 2.31 6.81
N SER A 87 10.12 2.72 6.81
CA SER A 87 8.98 1.80 6.81
C SER A 87 7.69 2.54 6.43
N GLY A 88 6.67 1.80 5.97
CA GLY A 88 5.33 2.37 5.74
C GLY A 88 4.74 3.01 6.99
N MET A 89 4.91 2.37 8.15
CA MET A 89 4.49 2.96 9.44
C MET A 89 5.27 4.22 9.79
N GLY A 90 6.56 4.32 9.40
CA GLY A 90 7.34 5.55 9.53
C GLY A 90 6.76 6.71 8.70
N ALA A 91 6.27 6.41 7.48
CA ALA A 91 5.59 7.39 6.63
C ALA A 91 4.27 7.85 7.26
N ILE A 92 3.42 6.90 7.69
CA ILE A 92 2.13 7.21 8.33
C ILE A 92 2.35 8.00 9.62
N ALA A 93 3.24 7.54 10.50
CA ALA A 93 3.51 8.21 11.77
C ALA A 93 4.05 9.63 11.57
N ALA A 94 5.04 9.83 10.66
CA ALA A 94 5.57 11.15 10.36
C ALA A 94 4.48 12.10 9.83
N THR A 95 3.59 11.60 8.98
CA THR A 95 2.46 12.38 8.44
C THR A 95 1.49 12.78 9.56
N LEU A 96 1.03 11.82 10.34
CA LEU A 96 0.01 12.07 11.37
C LEU A 96 0.54 12.95 12.52
N TRP A 97 1.78 12.73 12.98
CA TRP A 97 2.42 13.60 13.98
C TRP A 97 2.64 15.04 13.51
N THR A 98 2.80 15.26 12.20
CA THR A 98 2.94 16.60 11.63
C THR A 98 1.62 17.34 11.56
N LEU A 99 0.54 16.62 11.21
CA LEU A 99 -0.73 17.23 10.84
C LEU A 99 -1.77 17.27 11.98
N LEU A 100 -1.54 16.53 13.08
CA LEU A 100 -2.48 16.43 14.19
C LEU A 100 -1.92 17.11 15.44
N SER A 101 -2.80 17.82 16.13
CA SER A 101 -2.55 18.43 17.44
C SER A 101 -3.57 17.90 18.46
N PRO A 102 -3.26 18.00 19.77
CA PRO A 102 -4.23 17.64 20.82
C PRO A 102 -5.56 18.38 20.65
N GLY A 103 -6.67 17.64 20.78
CA GLY A 103 -8.03 18.15 20.58
C GLY A 103 -8.56 18.06 19.15
N GLN A 104 -7.69 17.92 18.16
CA GLN A 104 -8.11 17.68 16.78
C GLN A 104 -8.58 16.24 16.56
N GLU A 105 -9.34 16.06 15.50
CA GLU A 105 -9.94 14.79 15.11
C GLU A 105 -9.36 14.26 13.80
N ILE A 106 -9.18 12.95 13.75
CA ILE A 106 -8.99 12.19 12.52
C ILE A 106 -10.19 11.28 12.29
N ILE A 107 -10.82 11.41 11.12
CA ILE A 107 -11.82 10.45 10.64
C ILE A 107 -11.12 9.40 9.82
N VAL A 108 -11.43 8.12 10.08
CA VAL A 108 -10.82 6.97 9.40
C VAL A 108 -11.89 5.99 8.93
N ASP A 109 -11.58 5.22 7.88
CA ASP A 109 -12.46 4.11 7.48
C ASP A 109 -12.55 3.05 8.58
N GLN A 110 -13.65 2.30 8.59
CA GLN A 110 -13.86 1.19 9.52
C GLN A 110 -12.81 0.09 9.38
N THR A 111 -12.28 -0.11 8.16
CA THR A 111 -11.24 -1.10 7.88
C THR A 111 -9.89 -0.41 7.72
N LEU A 112 -8.95 -0.74 8.59
CA LEU A 112 -7.58 -0.23 8.57
C LEU A 112 -6.56 -1.35 8.74
N TYR A 113 -5.36 -1.12 8.22
CA TYR A 113 -4.20 -1.94 8.56
C TYR A 113 -3.97 -1.94 10.08
N GLY A 114 -3.77 -3.12 10.67
CA GLY A 114 -3.70 -3.28 12.14
C GLY A 114 -2.70 -2.38 12.85
N CYS A 115 -1.52 -2.12 12.23
CA CYS A 115 -0.54 -1.21 12.85
C CYS A 115 -0.97 0.26 12.75
N THR A 116 -1.70 0.66 11.72
CA THR A 116 -2.31 2.01 11.63
C THR A 116 -3.37 2.18 12.71
N PHE A 117 -4.24 1.18 12.88
CA PHE A 117 -5.21 1.15 13.98
C PHE A 117 -4.52 1.29 15.35
N ALA A 118 -3.47 0.51 15.59
CA ALA A 118 -2.71 0.56 16.86
C ALA A 118 -2.03 1.92 17.07
N LEU A 119 -1.44 2.53 16.02
CA LEU A 119 -0.88 3.88 16.12
C LEU A 119 -1.92 4.92 16.53
N LEU A 120 -3.12 4.83 15.97
CA LEU A 120 -4.22 5.75 16.31
C LEU A 120 -4.68 5.55 17.74
N HIS A 121 -5.11 4.34 18.11
CA HIS A 121 -5.78 4.06 19.38
C HIS A 121 -4.83 3.91 20.57
N HIS A 122 -3.66 3.32 20.37
CA HIS A 122 -2.67 3.13 21.44
C HIS A 122 -1.54 4.18 21.44
N GLY A 123 -1.43 4.93 20.34
CA GLY A 123 -0.47 6.03 20.18
C GLY A 123 -1.14 7.39 20.32
N LEU A 124 -1.70 7.93 19.24
CA LEU A 124 -2.16 9.33 19.13
C LEU A 124 -3.32 9.67 20.07
N ALA A 125 -4.23 8.74 20.35
CA ALA A 125 -5.31 8.96 21.32
C ALA A 125 -4.80 9.33 22.71
N ARG A 126 -3.64 8.80 23.13
CA ARG A 126 -3.00 9.14 24.40
C ARG A 126 -2.54 10.60 24.51
N PHE A 127 -2.39 11.26 23.37
CA PHE A 127 -1.98 12.66 23.24
C PHE A 127 -3.16 13.57 22.90
N GLY A 128 -4.39 13.10 23.11
CA GLY A 128 -5.62 13.90 22.99
C GLY A 128 -6.13 14.07 21.56
N VAL A 129 -5.69 13.25 20.61
CA VAL A 129 -6.29 13.16 19.28
C VAL A 129 -7.59 12.36 19.35
N LYS A 130 -8.68 12.89 18.78
CA LYS A 130 -9.95 12.18 18.65
C LYS A 130 -9.92 11.29 17.39
N ILE A 131 -10.44 10.06 17.49
CA ILE A 131 -10.47 9.10 16.39
C ILE A 131 -11.93 8.68 16.16
N THR A 132 -12.44 8.93 14.95
CA THR A 132 -13.81 8.60 14.57
C THR A 132 -13.79 7.65 13.38
N HIS A 133 -14.39 6.47 13.55
CA HIS A 133 -14.54 5.49 12.47
C HIS A 133 -15.85 5.72 11.71
N VAL A 134 -15.75 5.72 10.36
CA VAL A 134 -16.88 5.92 9.45
C VAL A 134 -16.79 4.88 8.34
N ASP A 135 -17.90 4.33 7.89
CA ASP A 135 -17.95 3.54 6.67
C ASP A 135 -17.81 4.45 5.44
N LEU A 136 -16.56 4.65 4.98
CA LEU A 136 -16.26 5.51 3.85
C LEU A 136 -16.57 4.88 2.48
N THR A 137 -16.95 3.58 2.43
CA THR A 137 -17.50 2.99 1.20
C THR A 137 -18.86 3.64 0.84
N ASN A 138 -19.51 4.27 1.81
CA ASN A 138 -20.63 5.16 1.61
C ASN A 138 -20.21 6.63 1.88
N PRO A 139 -19.73 7.38 0.86
CA PRO A 139 -19.26 8.75 1.05
C PRO A 139 -20.32 9.68 1.67
N LYS A 140 -21.61 9.35 1.56
CA LYS A 140 -22.72 10.14 2.14
C LYS A 140 -22.74 10.10 3.67
N ALA A 141 -22.05 9.16 4.31
CA ALA A 141 -21.91 9.11 5.76
C ALA A 141 -20.92 10.15 6.30
N LEU A 142 -19.94 10.55 5.49
CA LEU A 142 -18.84 11.43 5.93
C LEU A 142 -19.31 12.84 6.36
N PRO A 143 -20.23 13.55 5.68
CA PRO A 143 -20.65 14.90 6.08
C PRO A 143 -21.27 14.98 7.48
N ALA A 144 -21.89 13.90 7.94
CA ALA A 144 -22.49 13.85 9.29
C ALA A 144 -21.45 13.64 10.40
N ALA A 145 -20.28 13.10 10.06
CA ALA A 145 -19.19 12.83 10.99
C ALA A 145 -18.18 13.98 11.07
N ILE A 146 -18.03 14.78 10.01
CA ILE A 146 -17.08 15.90 9.98
C ILE A 146 -17.54 17.01 10.91
N GLY A 147 -16.65 17.42 11.84
CA GLY A 147 -16.83 18.53 12.75
C GLY A 147 -15.76 19.63 12.58
N PRO A 148 -15.84 20.71 13.37
CA PRO A 148 -14.88 21.82 13.29
C PRO A 148 -13.45 21.43 13.71
N ASP A 149 -13.28 20.36 14.49
CA ASP A 149 -12.00 19.85 14.95
C ASP A 149 -11.41 18.81 13.96
N THR A 150 -12.15 18.40 12.93
CA THR A 150 -11.69 17.37 11.97
C THR A 150 -10.56 17.91 11.10
N ALA A 151 -9.35 17.41 11.33
CA ALA A 151 -8.17 17.81 10.59
C ALA A 151 -7.86 16.88 9.41
N ILE A 152 -8.11 15.58 9.57
CA ILE A 152 -7.73 14.54 8.59
C ILE A 152 -8.90 13.60 8.32
N VAL A 153 -9.04 13.18 7.05
CA VAL A 153 -9.79 12.00 6.63
C VAL A 153 -8.78 11.01 6.04
N TYR A 154 -8.59 9.86 6.70
CA TYR A 154 -7.62 8.82 6.32
C TYR A 154 -8.31 7.53 5.95
N PHE A 155 -7.87 6.91 4.85
CA PHE A 155 -8.37 5.59 4.43
C PHE A 155 -7.39 4.85 3.53
N GLU A 156 -7.61 3.55 3.43
CA GLU A 156 -6.90 2.63 2.53
C GLU A 156 -7.87 2.15 1.43
N THR A 157 -7.43 2.15 0.18
CA THR A 157 -8.26 1.63 -0.93
C THR A 157 -7.40 1.09 -2.07
N PRO A 158 -7.57 -0.22 -2.43
CA PRO A 158 -8.36 -1.25 -1.75
C PRO A 158 -7.90 -1.50 -0.31
N ALA A 159 -8.84 -1.75 0.60
CA ALA A 159 -8.56 -1.92 2.02
C ALA A 159 -8.08 -3.35 2.36
N ASN A 160 -7.17 -3.44 3.32
CA ASN A 160 -6.65 -4.71 3.85
C ASN A 160 -7.47 -5.16 5.08
N PRO A 161 -7.98 -6.40 5.16
CA PRO A 161 -7.74 -7.52 4.22
C PRO A 161 -8.85 -7.75 3.19
N ASN A 162 -9.99 -7.10 3.28
CA ASN A 162 -11.26 -7.42 2.66
C ASN A 162 -11.50 -6.76 1.28
N MET A 163 -10.50 -6.09 0.72
CA MET A 163 -10.52 -5.50 -0.62
C MET A 163 -11.63 -4.45 -0.87
N ARG A 164 -12.21 -3.85 0.19
CA ARG A 164 -13.23 -2.80 0.06
C ARG A 164 -12.67 -1.62 -0.71
N LEU A 165 -13.48 -1.03 -1.59
CA LEU A 165 -13.14 0.18 -2.32
C LEU A 165 -13.85 1.40 -1.74
N ILE A 166 -13.10 2.49 -1.69
CA ILE A 166 -13.60 3.81 -1.30
C ILE A 166 -13.43 4.74 -2.49
N ASP A 167 -14.45 5.51 -2.82
CA ASP A 167 -14.42 6.52 -3.88
C ASP A 167 -13.53 7.69 -3.44
N ILE A 168 -12.28 7.68 -3.93
CA ILE A 168 -11.27 8.67 -3.56
C ILE A 168 -11.75 10.07 -3.92
N ALA A 169 -12.31 10.26 -5.10
CA ALA A 169 -12.74 11.58 -5.58
C ALA A 169 -13.90 12.13 -4.73
N ALA A 170 -14.89 11.29 -4.43
CA ALA A 170 -16.04 11.70 -3.63
C ALA A 170 -15.63 12.06 -2.20
N VAL A 171 -14.84 11.20 -1.52
CA VAL A 171 -14.38 11.45 -0.15
C VAL A 171 -13.47 12.69 -0.10
N SER A 172 -12.53 12.82 -1.03
CA SER A 172 -11.62 13.98 -1.09
C SER A 172 -12.34 15.30 -1.34
N ALA A 173 -13.39 15.30 -2.17
CA ALA A 173 -14.21 16.49 -2.40
C ALA A 173 -14.94 16.94 -1.14
N ILE A 174 -15.53 16.00 -0.37
CA ILE A 174 -16.21 16.28 0.89
C ILE A 174 -15.24 16.80 1.95
N ALA A 175 -14.10 16.11 2.14
CA ALA A 175 -13.07 16.51 3.11
C ALA A 175 -12.54 17.92 2.80
N ARG A 176 -12.23 18.20 1.53
CA ARG A 176 -11.76 19.52 1.09
C ARG A 176 -12.78 20.64 1.36
N HIS A 177 -14.06 20.38 1.12
CA HIS A 177 -15.12 21.37 1.42
C HIS A 177 -15.18 21.73 2.90
N ALA A 178 -14.85 20.78 3.77
CA ALA A 178 -14.79 20.96 5.21
C ALA A 178 -13.45 21.49 5.73
N GLY A 179 -12.44 21.68 4.87
CA GLY A 179 -11.09 22.12 5.25
C GLY A 179 -10.21 21.00 5.83
N ALA A 180 -10.65 19.74 5.75
CA ALA A 180 -9.87 18.60 6.23
C ALA A 180 -8.90 18.08 5.14
N VAL A 181 -7.75 17.58 5.59
CA VAL A 181 -6.72 16.96 4.72
C VAL A 181 -7.10 15.50 4.43
N THR A 182 -7.16 15.13 3.16
CA THR A 182 -7.33 13.72 2.76
C THR A 182 -5.98 13.03 2.65
N VAL A 183 -5.80 11.93 3.36
CA VAL A 183 -4.62 11.05 3.30
C VAL A 183 -5.06 9.67 2.84
N VAL A 184 -4.52 9.20 1.72
CA VAL A 184 -4.87 7.90 1.13
C VAL A 184 -3.67 6.95 1.20
N ASP A 185 -3.83 5.81 1.84
CA ASP A 185 -2.86 4.71 1.72
C ASP A 185 -3.11 3.94 0.42
N ASN A 186 -2.19 4.12 -0.54
CA ASN A 186 -2.26 3.53 -1.87
C ASN A 186 -1.34 2.30 -2.02
N THR A 187 -1.00 1.65 -0.92
CA THR A 187 -0.07 0.51 -0.91
C THR A 187 -0.57 -0.64 -1.79
N TYR A 188 -1.88 -0.97 -1.76
CA TYR A 188 -2.47 -2.05 -2.56
C TYR A 188 -2.64 -1.67 -4.04
N GLY A 189 -2.90 -0.39 -4.33
CA GLY A 189 -3.07 0.10 -5.68
C GLY A 189 -1.75 0.31 -6.41
N ALA A 190 -0.73 0.80 -5.71
CA ALA A 190 0.46 1.38 -6.30
C ALA A 190 0.15 2.43 -7.39
N SER A 191 1.12 3.25 -7.76
CA SER A 191 0.92 4.34 -8.74
C SER A 191 0.58 3.86 -10.16
N VAL A 192 0.76 2.57 -10.43
CA VAL A 192 0.40 1.92 -11.72
C VAL A 192 -1.10 1.71 -11.83
N ILE A 193 -1.74 1.30 -10.72
CA ILE A 193 -3.17 0.94 -10.71
C ILE A 193 -4.05 2.18 -10.58
N GLN A 194 -3.74 3.04 -9.63
CA GLN A 194 -4.48 4.27 -9.36
C GLN A 194 -3.57 5.34 -8.79
N ARG A 195 -3.93 6.60 -8.96
CA ARG A 195 -3.18 7.77 -8.48
C ARG A 195 -4.11 8.69 -7.68
N PRO A 196 -4.20 8.49 -6.36
CA PRO A 196 -5.10 9.25 -5.50
C PRO A 196 -4.94 10.78 -5.57
N ALA A 197 -3.72 11.27 -5.78
CA ALA A 197 -3.47 12.70 -5.93
C ALA A 197 -4.23 13.31 -7.13
N GLU A 198 -4.31 12.60 -8.26
CA GLU A 198 -5.06 13.03 -9.44
C GLU A 198 -6.58 13.01 -9.20
N MET A 199 -7.05 12.27 -8.18
CA MET A 199 -8.44 12.18 -7.75
C MET A 199 -8.78 13.15 -6.61
N GLY A 200 -7.81 13.97 -6.20
CA GLY A 200 -8.01 15.05 -5.22
C GLY A 200 -7.55 14.75 -3.80
N ALA A 201 -6.91 13.64 -3.53
CA ALA A 201 -6.23 13.42 -2.26
C ALA A 201 -5.09 14.42 -2.05
N ASN A 202 -4.93 14.94 -0.84
CA ASN A 202 -3.87 15.89 -0.50
C ASN A 202 -2.52 15.18 -0.33
N LEU A 203 -2.55 14.02 0.31
CA LEU A 203 -1.39 13.19 0.58
C LEU A 203 -1.68 11.74 0.21
N VAL A 204 -0.66 11.09 -0.33
CA VAL A 204 -0.67 9.65 -0.61
C VAL A 204 0.45 9.02 0.21
N VAL A 205 0.17 7.91 0.90
CA VAL A 205 1.18 7.13 1.61
C VAL A 205 1.32 5.75 0.97
N HIS A 206 2.54 5.22 1.03
CA HIS A 206 2.84 3.86 0.57
C HIS A 206 3.73 3.15 1.58
N SER A 207 3.45 1.89 1.82
CA SER A 207 4.49 0.95 2.22
C SER A 207 5.30 0.57 0.98
N ALA A 208 6.44 1.24 0.78
CA ALA A 208 7.33 0.96 -0.36
C ALA A 208 8.01 -0.42 -0.24
N THR A 209 7.90 -1.07 0.92
CA THR A 209 8.19 -2.49 1.18
C THR A 209 7.52 -3.42 0.17
N LYS A 210 6.31 -3.05 -0.31
CA LYS A 210 5.41 -3.87 -1.13
C LYS A 210 5.75 -3.73 -2.61
N TYR A 211 4.79 -3.53 -3.48
CA TYR A 211 4.98 -3.47 -4.94
C TYR A 211 6.09 -2.52 -5.41
N LEU A 212 6.34 -1.40 -4.71
CA LEU A 212 7.38 -0.44 -5.12
C LEU A 212 8.79 -1.04 -5.03
N GLY A 213 9.13 -1.69 -3.93
CA GLY A 213 10.34 -2.51 -3.80
C GLY A 213 10.22 -3.80 -4.60
N GLY A 214 9.16 -4.56 -4.33
CA GLY A 214 8.64 -5.68 -5.11
C GLY A 214 9.48 -6.94 -5.12
N HIS A 215 10.35 -7.15 -4.12
CA HIS A 215 11.25 -8.30 -4.04
C HIS A 215 11.31 -8.93 -2.64
N GLY A 216 10.53 -8.42 -1.66
CA GLY A 216 10.45 -8.98 -0.32
C GLY A 216 11.71 -8.83 0.55
N ASP A 217 12.66 -7.97 0.16
CA ASP A 217 14.04 -7.92 0.68
C ASP A 217 14.36 -6.65 1.49
N LEU A 218 13.40 -5.72 1.64
CA LEU A 218 13.58 -4.47 2.38
C LEU A 218 12.28 -3.97 3.03
N THR A 219 12.42 -3.04 3.96
CA THR A 219 11.31 -2.24 4.47
C THR A 219 11.49 -0.78 4.12
N ALA A 220 10.43 -0.13 3.64
CA ALA A 220 10.44 1.28 3.32
C ALA A 220 9.02 1.87 3.30
N GLY A 221 8.93 3.19 3.38
CA GLY A 221 7.70 3.95 3.21
C GLY A 221 7.90 5.17 2.33
N ALA A 222 6.81 5.75 1.87
CA ALA A 222 6.81 7.02 1.16
C ALA A 222 5.57 7.84 1.50
N VAL A 223 5.73 9.17 1.52
CA VAL A 223 4.65 10.17 1.58
C VAL A 223 4.79 11.08 0.38
N LEU A 224 3.70 11.32 -0.33
CA LEU A 224 3.68 12.08 -1.57
C LEU A 224 2.57 13.14 -1.52
N GLY A 225 2.84 14.33 -2.02
CA GLY A 225 1.87 15.44 -2.01
C GLY A 225 2.45 16.73 -2.56
N THR A 226 1.94 17.87 -2.06
CA THR A 226 2.49 19.18 -2.39
C THR A 226 3.87 19.39 -1.75
N SER A 227 4.68 20.23 -2.34
CA SER A 227 6.03 20.55 -1.83
C SER A 227 6.00 21.06 -0.39
N ASP A 228 5.04 21.92 -0.05
CA ASP A 228 4.92 22.50 1.28
C ASP A 228 4.56 21.47 2.35
N MET A 229 3.58 20.57 2.04
CA MET A 229 3.17 19.52 2.99
C MET A 229 4.29 18.51 3.21
N VAL A 230 4.97 18.09 2.14
CA VAL A 230 6.09 17.15 2.22
C VAL A 230 7.27 17.75 2.97
N ALA A 231 7.58 19.04 2.77
CA ALA A 231 8.61 19.75 3.52
C ALA A 231 8.28 19.84 5.01
N ALA A 232 7.03 20.13 5.37
CA ALA A 232 6.58 20.14 6.77
C ALA A 232 6.71 18.76 7.42
N ILE A 233 6.32 17.68 6.71
CA ILE A 233 6.43 16.31 7.21
C ILE A 233 7.90 15.89 7.35
N ARG A 234 8.77 16.32 6.45
CA ARG A 234 10.22 16.10 6.56
C ARG A 234 10.80 16.80 7.79
N ALA A 235 10.46 18.08 8.00
CA ALA A 235 11.02 18.90 9.07
C ALA A 235 10.51 18.46 10.45
N THR A 236 9.22 18.23 10.60
CA THR A 236 8.59 17.86 11.89
C THR A 236 8.52 16.35 12.07
N GLY A 237 7.80 15.68 11.20
CA GLY A 237 7.48 14.26 11.38
C GLY A 237 8.67 13.33 11.27
N LEU A 238 9.50 13.52 10.23
CA LEU A 238 10.69 12.69 10.04
C LEU A 238 11.86 13.14 10.90
N LYS A 239 12.27 14.41 10.78
CA LYS A 239 13.51 14.90 11.41
C LYS A 239 13.41 14.91 12.93
N ASP A 240 12.31 15.47 13.46
CA ASP A 240 12.21 15.80 14.89
C ASP A 240 11.46 14.72 15.70
N MET A 241 10.47 14.04 15.09
CA MET A 241 9.60 13.12 15.83
C MET A 241 10.00 11.65 15.66
N THR A 242 10.03 11.13 14.44
CA THR A 242 10.16 9.68 14.22
C THR A 242 11.60 9.22 13.98
N GLY A 243 12.43 10.03 13.33
CA GLY A 243 13.76 9.60 12.88
C GLY A 243 13.75 8.39 11.94
N ALA A 244 12.61 8.07 11.30
CA ALA A 244 12.41 6.88 10.47
C ALA A 244 13.09 7.01 9.09
N VAL A 245 14.40 7.18 9.09
CA VAL A 245 15.22 7.46 7.88
C VAL A 245 15.40 6.18 7.07
N LEU A 246 15.20 6.27 5.75
CA LEU A 246 15.52 5.20 4.82
C LEU A 246 17.03 5.11 4.59
N SER A 247 17.59 3.91 4.52
CA SER A 247 18.97 3.68 4.11
C SER A 247 19.16 4.04 2.63
N PRO A 248 20.27 4.71 2.23
CA PRO A 248 20.58 4.90 0.81
C PRO A 248 20.73 3.61 0.02
N PHE A 249 21.15 2.52 0.67
CA PHE A 249 21.20 1.21 0.05
C PHE A 249 19.80 0.72 -0.31
N ASP A 250 18.85 0.74 0.64
CA ASP A 250 17.47 0.33 0.39
C ASP A 250 16.80 1.23 -0.65
N ALA A 251 17.08 2.53 -0.63
CA ALA A 251 16.63 3.46 -1.67
C ALA A 251 17.12 3.05 -3.07
N SER A 252 18.36 2.58 -3.19
CA SER A 252 18.91 2.08 -4.45
C SER A 252 18.21 0.79 -4.92
N GLN A 253 17.83 -0.09 -4.00
CA GLN A 253 17.06 -1.30 -4.31
C GLN A 253 15.65 -0.96 -4.79
N ILE A 254 14.99 0.02 -4.16
CA ILE A 254 13.68 0.49 -4.63
C ILE A 254 13.82 1.13 -6.02
N LEU A 255 14.84 1.97 -6.27
CA LEU A 255 15.11 2.53 -7.60
C LEU A 255 15.28 1.45 -8.66
N ARG A 256 15.87 0.30 -8.30
CA ARG A 256 15.96 -0.90 -9.15
C ARG A 256 14.60 -1.53 -9.36
N GLY A 257 13.82 -1.74 -8.30
CA GLY A 257 12.49 -2.34 -8.34
C GLY A 257 11.50 -1.54 -9.20
N LEU A 258 11.54 -0.20 -9.12
CA LEU A 258 10.67 0.68 -9.91
C LEU A 258 10.82 0.48 -11.42
N LYS A 259 12.02 0.12 -11.92
CA LYS A 259 12.24 -0.07 -13.36
C LYS A 259 11.41 -1.19 -13.97
N THR A 260 10.94 -2.14 -13.17
CA THR A 260 10.11 -3.27 -13.59
C THR A 260 8.71 -3.24 -12.98
N LEU A 261 8.34 -2.16 -12.29
CA LEU A 261 7.08 -2.07 -11.57
C LEU A 261 5.87 -2.31 -12.47
N GLU A 262 5.80 -1.66 -13.63
CA GLU A 262 4.67 -1.82 -14.56
C GLU A 262 4.55 -3.27 -15.08
N LEU A 263 5.67 -3.90 -15.43
CA LEU A 263 5.69 -5.31 -15.87
C LEU A 263 5.25 -6.27 -14.76
N ARG A 264 5.74 -6.06 -13.54
CA ARG A 264 5.36 -6.88 -12.38
C ARG A 264 3.88 -6.70 -12.06
N MET A 265 3.39 -5.45 -12.04
CA MET A 265 1.97 -5.18 -11.77
C MET A 265 1.05 -5.81 -12.81
N ALA A 266 1.41 -5.77 -14.09
CA ALA A 266 0.65 -6.44 -15.14
C ALA A 266 0.53 -7.97 -14.88
N ARG A 267 1.63 -8.62 -14.45
CA ARG A 267 1.63 -10.04 -14.10
C ARG A 267 0.82 -10.30 -12.82
N HIS A 268 1.04 -9.53 -11.76
CA HIS A 268 0.27 -9.65 -10.51
C HIS A 268 -1.24 -9.53 -10.77
N CYS A 269 -1.67 -8.54 -11.55
CA CYS A 269 -3.08 -8.35 -11.89
C CYS A 269 -3.66 -9.50 -12.69
N SER A 270 -2.95 -9.98 -13.71
CA SER A 270 -3.43 -11.09 -14.54
C SER A 270 -3.53 -12.40 -13.75
N THR A 271 -2.54 -12.68 -12.90
CA THR A 271 -2.55 -13.87 -12.02
C THR A 271 -3.69 -13.77 -10.99
N ALA A 272 -3.86 -12.60 -10.35
CA ALA A 272 -4.93 -12.37 -9.37
C ALA A 272 -6.33 -12.53 -10.00
N ALA A 273 -6.53 -12.02 -11.22
CA ALA A 273 -7.79 -12.20 -11.94
C ALA A 273 -8.09 -13.66 -12.22
N ALA A 274 -7.09 -14.46 -12.66
CA ALA A 274 -7.27 -15.89 -12.88
C ALA A 274 -7.57 -16.65 -11.57
N ILE A 275 -6.90 -16.30 -10.46
CA ILE A 275 -7.20 -16.85 -9.13
C ILE A 275 -8.62 -16.50 -8.73
N ALA A 276 -9.05 -15.26 -8.87
CA ALA A 276 -10.39 -14.81 -8.48
C ALA A 276 -11.49 -15.54 -9.28
N GLN A 277 -11.31 -15.72 -10.58
CA GLN A 277 -12.24 -16.47 -11.45
C GLN A 277 -12.31 -17.96 -11.09
N LEU A 278 -11.16 -18.59 -10.75
CA LEU A 278 -11.13 -19.96 -10.25
C LEU A 278 -11.92 -20.09 -8.94
N LEU A 279 -11.68 -19.20 -8.00
CA LEU A 279 -12.29 -19.21 -6.67
C LEU A 279 -13.81 -18.99 -6.75
N GLU A 280 -14.28 -18.09 -7.61
CA GLU A 280 -15.71 -17.78 -7.79
C GLU A 280 -16.51 -19.00 -8.26
N GLN A 281 -15.88 -19.89 -9.03
CA GLN A 281 -16.50 -21.11 -9.53
C GLN A 281 -16.36 -22.30 -8.57
N HIS A 282 -15.52 -22.20 -7.53
CA HIS A 282 -15.19 -23.34 -6.70
C HIS A 282 -16.18 -23.51 -5.54
N PRO A 283 -16.84 -24.70 -5.40
CA PRO A 283 -17.92 -24.90 -4.44
C PRO A 283 -17.49 -24.94 -2.95
N ALA A 284 -16.20 -24.89 -2.62
CA ALA A 284 -15.72 -24.70 -1.25
C ALA A 284 -15.68 -23.22 -0.86
N VAL A 285 -15.76 -22.31 -1.84
CA VAL A 285 -15.69 -20.85 -1.63
C VAL A 285 -17.09 -20.30 -1.44
N HIS A 286 -17.25 -19.47 -0.42
CA HIS A 286 -18.52 -18.79 -0.11
C HIS A 286 -18.65 -17.49 -0.91
N THR A 287 -17.60 -16.66 -0.90
CA THR A 287 -17.55 -15.38 -1.62
C THR A 287 -16.12 -15.03 -1.98
N VAL A 288 -15.94 -14.26 -3.05
CA VAL A 288 -14.65 -13.75 -3.52
C VAL A 288 -14.69 -12.22 -3.52
N MET A 289 -13.68 -11.62 -2.92
CA MET A 289 -13.50 -10.16 -2.84
C MET A 289 -12.32 -9.78 -3.74
N TYR A 290 -12.63 -9.44 -4.98
CA TYR A 290 -11.67 -8.94 -5.97
C TYR A 290 -12.34 -7.88 -6.84
N PRO A 291 -11.82 -6.65 -6.91
CA PRO A 291 -12.47 -5.54 -7.62
C PRO A 291 -12.68 -5.78 -9.11
N GLY A 292 -11.90 -6.69 -9.71
CA GLY A 292 -11.99 -7.03 -11.13
C GLY A 292 -13.07 -8.04 -11.51
N LEU A 293 -13.82 -8.61 -10.56
CA LEU A 293 -14.94 -9.49 -10.87
C LEU A 293 -16.21 -8.67 -11.11
N ASP A 294 -16.97 -9.01 -12.14
CA ASP A 294 -18.28 -8.39 -12.45
C ASP A 294 -19.29 -8.56 -11.29
N SER A 295 -19.15 -9.63 -10.52
CA SER A 295 -19.95 -9.90 -9.32
C SER A 295 -19.59 -9.04 -8.11
N ASN A 296 -18.46 -8.33 -8.14
CA ASN A 296 -18.05 -7.48 -7.03
C ASN A 296 -18.92 -6.22 -6.94
N PRO A 297 -19.52 -5.91 -5.78
CA PRO A 297 -20.39 -4.73 -5.62
C PRO A 297 -19.73 -3.39 -5.98
N SER A 298 -18.41 -3.32 -5.92
CA SER A 298 -17.62 -2.10 -6.22
C SER A 298 -16.99 -2.12 -7.60
N HIS A 299 -17.39 -3.06 -8.49
CA HIS A 299 -16.76 -3.21 -9.82
C HIS A 299 -16.86 -1.94 -10.66
N ASP A 300 -18.00 -1.26 -10.69
CA ASP A 300 -18.18 0.01 -11.41
C ASP A 300 -17.26 1.12 -10.89
N LEU A 301 -17.04 1.16 -9.58
CA LEU A 301 -16.07 2.08 -8.96
C LEU A 301 -14.65 1.70 -9.37
N ALA A 302 -14.32 0.40 -9.31
CA ALA A 302 -13.01 -0.10 -9.71
C ALA A 302 -12.68 0.27 -11.17
N GLN A 303 -13.61 0.10 -12.09
CA GLN A 303 -13.43 0.46 -13.50
C GLN A 303 -13.10 1.96 -13.70
N ARG A 304 -13.71 2.84 -12.92
CA ARG A 304 -13.46 4.28 -13.00
C ARG A 304 -12.15 4.71 -12.32
N GLN A 305 -11.81 4.08 -11.21
CA GLN A 305 -10.73 4.51 -10.32
C GLN A 305 -9.42 3.77 -10.57
N MET A 306 -9.47 2.47 -10.88
CA MET A 306 -8.32 1.58 -11.01
C MET A 306 -7.98 1.36 -12.49
N THR A 307 -7.45 2.38 -13.15
CA THR A 307 -7.24 2.39 -14.62
C THR A 307 -6.07 1.53 -15.09
N GLY A 308 -5.16 1.13 -14.19
CA GLY A 308 -4.00 0.29 -14.50
C GLY A 308 -4.21 -1.20 -14.22
N GLY A 309 -5.43 -1.63 -13.92
CA GLY A 309 -5.79 -3.01 -13.52
C GLY A 309 -6.39 -3.05 -12.11
N TYR A 310 -6.73 -4.26 -11.63
CA TYR A 310 -7.46 -4.41 -10.36
C TYR A 310 -6.60 -4.88 -9.19
N GLY A 311 -5.27 -4.84 -9.35
CA GLY A 311 -4.30 -5.21 -8.31
C GLY A 311 -4.01 -6.71 -8.24
N GLY A 312 -2.98 -7.04 -7.44
CA GLY A 312 -2.51 -8.41 -7.25
C GLY A 312 -3.05 -9.11 -6.00
N MET A 313 -4.00 -8.48 -5.29
CA MET A 313 -4.57 -9.02 -4.05
C MET A 313 -5.94 -9.62 -4.28
N VAL A 314 -6.16 -10.82 -3.75
CA VAL A 314 -7.46 -11.50 -3.75
C VAL A 314 -7.80 -11.91 -2.33
N ALA A 315 -9.01 -11.60 -1.87
CA ALA A 315 -9.54 -12.14 -0.62
C ALA A 315 -10.76 -13.01 -0.92
N PHE A 316 -10.99 -14.04 -0.13
CA PHE A 316 -12.16 -14.91 -0.27
C PHE A 316 -12.50 -15.58 1.05
N GLU A 317 -13.72 -16.05 1.16
CA GLU A 317 -14.20 -16.79 2.33
C GLU A 317 -14.50 -18.24 2.00
N LEU A 318 -14.06 -19.14 2.86
CA LEU A 318 -14.33 -20.55 2.75
C LEU A 318 -15.57 -20.95 3.55
N HIS A 319 -16.40 -21.84 2.97
CA HIS A 319 -17.39 -22.56 3.75
C HIS A 319 -16.68 -23.42 4.80
N GLY A 320 -17.09 -23.30 6.07
CA GLY A 320 -16.52 -24.11 7.16
C GLY A 320 -15.60 -23.34 8.12
N GLY A 321 -15.46 -22.02 7.91
CA GLY A 321 -14.82 -21.11 8.86
C GLY A 321 -13.37 -21.48 9.18
N MET A 322 -12.97 -21.32 10.43
CA MET A 322 -11.61 -21.52 10.94
C MET A 322 -10.98 -22.86 10.51
N SER A 323 -11.73 -23.97 10.63
CA SER A 323 -11.18 -25.30 10.32
C SER A 323 -10.89 -25.47 8.82
N ALA A 324 -11.72 -24.91 7.95
CA ALA A 324 -11.49 -24.94 6.51
C ALA A 324 -10.33 -24.04 6.11
N GLY A 325 -10.21 -22.84 6.72
CA GLY A 325 -9.08 -21.95 6.51
C GLY A 325 -7.75 -22.59 6.85
N LEU A 326 -7.64 -23.21 8.02
CA LEU A 326 -6.43 -23.94 8.44
C LEU A 326 -6.13 -25.13 7.53
N ALA A 327 -7.14 -25.92 7.16
CA ALA A 327 -6.96 -27.06 6.25
C ALA A 327 -6.46 -26.61 4.88
N PHE A 328 -7.01 -25.53 4.34
CA PHE A 328 -6.58 -24.95 3.06
C PHE A 328 -5.11 -24.52 3.10
N ILE A 329 -4.75 -23.64 4.08
CA ILE A 329 -3.38 -23.15 4.21
C ILE A 329 -2.36 -24.30 4.34
N ASN A 330 -2.66 -25.31 5.17
CA ASN A 330 -1.76 -26.41 5.43
C ASN A 330 -1.65 -27.42 4.26
N ALA A 331 -2.56 -27.37 3.30
CA ALA A 331 -2.54 -28.23 2.11
C ALA A 331 -1.76 -27.61 0.93
N LEU A 332 -1.48 -26.32 0.96
CA LEU A 332 -0.70 -25.62 -0.07
C LEU A 332 0.75 -26.14 -0.11
N ARG A 333 1.33 -26.19 -1.31
CA ARG A 333 2.68 -26.73 -1.58
C ARG A 333 3.62 -25.72 -2.24
N LEU A 334 3.08 -24.85 -3.08
CA LEU A 334 3.80 -23.78 -3.78
C LEU A 334 3.53 -22.43 -3.10
N VAL A 335 2.24 -22.11 -2.91
CA VAL A 335 1.83 -20.84 -2.31
C VAL A 335 2.30 -20.78 -0.86
N THR A 336 3.09 -19.78 -0.54
CA THR A 336 3.78 -19.68 0.77
C THR A 336 2.89 -19.02 1.82
N CYS A 337 2.72 -19.71 2.95
CA CYS A 337 2.04 -19.14 4.12
C CYS A 337 2.93 -18.08 4.78
N ALA A 338 2.65 -16.81 4.50
CA ALA A 338 3.38 -15.67 5.06
C ALA A 338 2.51 -14.41 5.09
N VAL A 339 2.90 -13.46 5.93
CA VAL A 339 2.40 -12.09 5.86
C VAL A 339 3.11 -11.33 4.72
N SER A 340 2.74 -10.07 4.50
CA SER A 340 3.23 -9.22 3.41
C SER A 340 2.42 -9.35 2.12
N LEU A 341 2.91 -8.72 1.05
CA LEU A 341 2.32 -8.72 -0.29
C LEU A 341 3.26 -8.06 -1.30
N GLY A 342 3.00 -8.30 -2.58
CA GLY A 342 3.69 -7.60 -3.66
C GLY A 342 5.08 -8.16 -3.98
N ASP A 343 5.44 -9.28 -3.37
CA ASP A 343 6.66 -10.03 -3.58
C ASP A 343 6.56 -10.89 -4.87
N PRO A 344 7.67 -11.34 -5.45
CA PRO A 344 7.64 -12.26 -6.60
C PRO A 344 6.94 -13.59 -6.28
N GLU A 345 7.03 -14.05 -5.04
CA GLU A 345 6.38 -15.25 -4.53
C GLU A 345 4.90 -15.00 -4.24
N THR A 346 4.06 -15.98 -4.54
CA THR A 346 2.65 -15.96 -4.12
C THR A 346 2.55 -16.25 -2.63
N LEU A 347 1.97 -15.30 -1.90
CA LEU A 347 1.81 -15.37 -0.45
C LEU A 347 0.34 -15.56 -0.08
N VAL A 348 0.10 -16.31 1.00
CA VAL A 348 -1.23 -16.51 1.56
C VAL A 348 -1.23 -16.32 3.07
N GLN A 349 -2.32 -15.75 3.58
CA GLN A 349 -2.56 -15.69 5.01
C GLN A 349 -4.02 -15.98 5.34
N HIS A 350 -4.23 -16.52 6.55
CA HIS A 350 -5.53 -16.66 7.19
C HIS A 350 -5.62 -15.66 8.34
N PRO A 351 -6.23 -14.49 8.16
CA PRO A 351 -6.20 -13.41 9.14
C PRO A 351 -6.65 -13.84 10.54
N ALA A 352 -7.72 -14.63 10.63
CA ALA A 352 -8.30 -15.04 11.91
C ALA A 352 -7.35 -15.90 12.77
N SER A 353 -6.50 -16.76 12.17
CA SER A 353 -5.54 -17.57 12.93
C SER A 353 -4.12 -16.99 12.99
N MET A 354 -3.85 -15.89 12.26
CA MET A 354 -2.52 -15.28 12.16
C MET A 354 -2.54 -13.84 12.69
N THR A 355 -2.78 -12.86 11.85
CA THR A 355 -2.65 -11.44 12.20
C THR A 355 -3.68 -10.94 13.22
N HIS A 356 -4.83 -11.60 13.35
CA HIS A 356 -5.91 -11.28 14.30
C HIS A 356 -6.23 -12.46 15.24
N SER A 357 -5.26 -13.34 15.47
CA SER A 357 -5.40 -14.51 16.35
C SER A 357 -5.64 -14.16 17.83
N THR A 358 -5.28 -12.95 18.23
CA THR A 358 -5.51 -12.43 19.60
C THR A 358 -6.86 -11.76 19.78
N TYR A 359 -7.61 -11.52 18.71
CA TYR A 359 -8.93 -10.91 18.73
C TYR A 359 -10.00 -11.97 19.03
N THR A 360 -11.04 -11.60 19.78
CA THR A 360 -12.22 -12.44 19.94
C THR A 360 -12.98 -12.58 18.60
N PRO A 361 -13.86 -13.59 18.44
CA PRO A 361 -14.70 -13.68 17.24
C PRO A 361 -15.54 -12.45 16.99
N GLU A 362 -16.05 -11.79 18.05
CA GLU A 362 -16.86 -10.57 17.99
C GLU A 362 -16.02 -9.40 17.46
N GLU A 363 -14.82 -9.19 18.03
CA GLU A 363 -13.88 -8.16 17.58
C GLU A 363 -13.48 -8.36 16.13
N ARG A 364 -13.22 -9.61 15.70
CA ARG A 364 -12.94 -9.90 14.29
C ARG A 364 -14.11 -9.54 13.38
N ALA A 365 -15.33 -9.86 13.80
CA ALA A 365 -16.53 -9.54 13.02
C ALA A 365 -16.76 -8.03 12.88
N GLU A 366 -16.50 -7.23 13.92
CA GLU A 366 -16.54 -5.76 13.87
C GLU A 366 -15.54 -5.18 12.86
N HIS A 367 -14.39 -5.84 12.66
CA HIS A 367 -13.41 -5.48 11.65
C HIS A 367 -13.63 -6.12 10.28
N GLY A 368 -14.75 -6.83 10.07
CA GLY A 368 -15.07 -7.51 8.80
C GLY A 368 -14.15 -8.69 8.49
N ILE A 369 -13.64 -9.37 9.52
CA ILE A 369 -12.75 -10.53 9.41
C ILE A 369 -13.52 -11.78 9.86
N SER A 370 -14.01 -12.54 8.91
CA SER A 370 -14.65 -13.82 9.19
C SER A 370 -13.62 -14.91 9.49
N ASP A 371 -14.06 -15.96 10.19
CA ASP A 371 -13.23 -17.13 10.49
C ASP A 371 -12.81 -17.94 9.24
N GLY A 372 -13.46 -17.71 8.11
CA GLY A 372 -13.14 -18.37 6.83
C GLY A 372 -12.37 -17.49 5.85
N LEU A 373 -12.02 -16.26 6.25
CA LEU A 373 -11.35 -15.29 5.38
C LEU A 373 -9.91 -15.73 5.07
N ILE A 374 -9.60 -15.83 3.79
CA ILE A 374 -8.25 -16.05 3.25
C ILE A 374 -7.87 -14.85 2.40
N ARG A 375 -6.61 -14.43 2.47
CA ARG A 375 -6.04 -13.39 1.61
C ARG A 375 -4.83 -13.93 0.86
N ILE A 376 -4.84 -13.81 -0.47
CA ILE A 376 -3.72 -14.16 -1.35
C ILE A 376 -3.13 -12.89 -1.95
N SER A 377 -1.80 -12.79 -1.94
CA SER A 377 -1.00 -11.90 -2.77
C SER A 377 -0.46 -12.70 -3.94
N ALA A 378 -1.01 -12.51 -5.12
CA ALA A 378 -0.57 -13.20 -6.33
C ALA A 378 0.86 -12.79 -6.69
N GLY A 379 1.75 -13.75 -6.87
CA GLY A 379 3.15 -13.55 -7.25
C GLY A 379 3.37 -13.53 -8.77
N LEU A 380 4.61 -13.80 -9.16
CA LEU A 380 5.09 -13.74 -10.54
C LEU A 380 5.35 -15.13 -11.14
N GLU A 381 5.10 -16.20 -10.40
CA GLU A 381 5.28 -17.57 -10.85
C GLU A 381 4.40 -17.87 -12.07
N THR A 382 4.57 -19.04 -12.67
CA THR A 382 3.70 -19.48 -13.76
C THR A 382 2.25 -19.60 -13.25
N PRO A 383 1.29 -18.85 -13.80
CA PRO A 383 -0.07 -18.80 -13.24
C PRO A 383 -0.72 -20.18 -13.08
N VAL A 384 -0.50 -21.11 -14.02
CA VAL A 384 -1.09 -22.45 -13.98
C VAL A 384 -0.62 -23.22 -12.75
N ASP A 385 0.63 -23.07 -12.35
CA ASP A 385 1.19 -23.76 -11.18
C ASP A 385 0.54 -23.28 -9.88
N ILE A 386 0.28 -21.95 -9.78
CA ILE A 386 -0.43 -21.34 -8.65
C ILE A 386 -1.88 -21.83 -8.60
N LEU A 387 -2.58 -21.85 -9.75
CA LEU A 387 -3.97 -22.28 -9.84
C LEU A 387 -4.12 -23.76 -9.46
N ASP A 388 -3.21 -24.60 -9.93
CA ASP A 388 -3.22 -26.03 -9.61
C ASP A 388 -2.98 -26.27 -8.11
N ASP A 389 -2.08 -25.49 -7.48
CA ASP A 389 -1.81 -25.59 -6.04
C ASP A 389 -3.02 -25.14 -5.20
N ILE A 390 -3.64 -24.02 -5.57
CA ILE A 390 -4.86 -23.52 -4.91
C ILE A 390 -6.01 -24.55 -5.05
N CYS A 391 -6.19 -25.11 -6.24
CA CYS A 391 -7.25 -26.06 -6.52
C CYS A 391 -7.11 -27.34 -5.69
N GLN A 392 -5.91 -27.96 -5.68
CA GLN A 392 -5.67 -29.15 -4.88
C GLN A 392 -5.85 -28.86 -3.38
N ALA A 393 -5.47 -27.69 -2.89
CA ALA A 393 -5.66 -27.32 -1.49
C ALA A 393 -7.14 -27.11 -1.14
N LEU A 394 -7.95 -26.53 -2.03
CA LEU A 394 -9.40 -26.40 -1.85
C LEU A 394 -10.10 -27.75 -1.81
N ASP A 395 -9.65 -28.74 -2.60
CA ASP A 395 -10.21 -30.10 -2.57
C ASP A 395 -9.99 -30.78 -1.22
N HIS A 396 -8.88 -30.50 -0.52
CA HIS A 396 -8.62 -31.01 0.83
C HIS A 396 -9.60 -30.47 1.87
N THR A 397 -10.16 -29.28 1.71
CA THR A 397 -11.16 -28.72 2.66
C THR A 397 -12.49 -29.49 2.64
N ARG A 398 -12.77 -30.23 1.57
CA ARG A 398 -14.02 -31.01 1.39
C ARG A 398 -13.99 -32.38 2.07
N VAL A 399 -12.83 -33.02 2.20
CA VAL A 399 -12.67 -34.37 2.75
C VAL A 399 -13.03 -34.42 4.23
N SER A 400 -12.94 -33.31 4.96
CA SER A 400 -13.33 -33.23 6.38
C SER A 400 -14.87 -33.24 6.60
N ARG A 401 -15.67 -33.08 5.55
CA ARG A 401 -17.14 -33.20 5.61
C ARG A 401 -17.56 -34.52 4.94
N ASN A 402 -18.03 -35.48 5.69
CA ASN A 402 -18.62 -36.80 5.28
C ASN A 402 -19.65 -36.66 4.13
N ARG A 403 -19.21 -36.35 2.90
CA ARG A 403 -20.04 -36.33 1.70
C ARG A 403 -19.32 -37.05 0.56
N LYS A 404 -20.05 -37.93 -0.14
CA LYS A 404 -19.64 -38.64 -1.36
C LYS A 404 -18.86 -37.69 -2.29
N PRO A 405 -17.80 -38.15 -2.98
CA PRO A 405 -17.06 -37.35 -3.93
C PRO A 405 -18.01 -36.82 -5.00
N ALA A 406 -18.33 -35.53 -4.94
CA ALA A 406 -18.85 -34.83 -6.11
C ALA A 406 -17.68 -34.76 -7.10
N GLY A 407 -17.97 -35.04 -8.39
CA GLY A 407 -16.95 -35.20 -9.43
C GLY A 407 -15.81 -34.18 -9.34
N THR A 408 -14.63 -34.67 -9.63
CA THR A 408 -13.37 -33.85 -9.66
C THR A 408 -13.60 -32.58 -10.46
N PHE A 409 -13.54 -31.44 -9.77
CA PHE A 409 -13.58 -30.14 -10.43
C PHE A 409 -12.24 -29.99 -11.19
N THR A 410 -12.32 -29.98 -12.53
CA THR A 410 -11.12 -29.91 -13.37
C THR A 410 -10.79 -28.45 -13.61
N CYS A 411 -9.75 -27.93 -12.96
CA CYS A 411 -9.26 -26.54 -13.08
C CYS A 411 -8.79 -26.15 -14.49
N ARG A 412 -8.70 -27.06 -15.44
CA ARG A 412 -8.16 -26.84 -16.80
C ARG A 412 -8.98 -25.95 -17.74
N ARG A 413 -10.05 -25.26 -17.27
CA ARG A 413 -10.93 -24.44 -18.13
C ARG A 413 -10.81 -22.92 -17.93
N VAL A 414 -9.86 -22.43 -17.13
CA VAL A 414 -9.80 -21.00 -16.77
C VAL A 414 -8.66 -20.23 -17.48
N LEU A 415 -7.87 -20.88 -18.34
CA LEU A 415 -6.84 -20.23 -19.17
C LEU A 415 -7.22 -20.25 -20.64
#